data_b3009e14b92fbb0bc86980a56cced500
#
_entry.id   b3009e14b92fbb0bc86980a56cced500
#
_cell.length_a   1.000
_cell.length_b   1.000
_cell.length_c   1.000
_cell.angle_alpha   90.00
_cell.angle_beta   90.00
_cell.angle_gamma   90.00
#
_symmetry.space_group_name_H-M   'P 1'
#
loop_
_entity.id
_entity.type
_entity.pdbx_description
1 polymer ?
#
loop_
_entity_poly.entity_id
_entity_poly.type
_entity_poly.pdbx_seq_one_letter_code
_entity_poly.pdbx_strand_id
1 'polypeptide(L)'
;MESITGYVDHIVFQNSENGYTVMILMMEGEEVTCVGMCKGLGQGENITAEGEYIEHPVYGRQFKIQNYETVTPTDRVGMERYLGSGAIRGVGEALAARIVKKFGDDTFRIIEEEPERLAEVKGISERKAQEIAIQMEEKKDLREALVYLQQYGISNTLAVKIYNTYGTEMYSVMRENPYRLAEDVSGVGFRIADEIAGRIGIHTDSDYRIRSGILYTLLQAVGEGHCYLPLEQLLCRGAELLGVTEDNIRPQVDNLIVDRKLVAKGEAVFAAPYYYAELNCANMLRNLNIPMAESENLPSQDMAIRKRLERMAENLSMELDELQLKAVEESIKNGLFILSGGPGTGKTTVARIIAKQAGKKLYKLNGTTASTAATRA
;
A
#
# COMPACT_ATOMS: atom_id res chain seq x y z
N MET A 1 -5.20 16.07 28.12
CA MET A 1 -3.93 15.94 27.40
C MET A 1 -2.85 16.55 28.25
N GLU A 2 -1.79 15.84 28.48
CA GLU A 2 -0.62 16.31 29.19
C GLU A 2 0.49 16.54 28.17
N SER A 3 1.38 17.50 28.42
CA SER A 3 2.54 17.78 27.60
C SER A 3 3.80 17.47 28.38
N ILE A 4 4.71 16.72 27.78
CA ILE A 4 5.99 16.36 28.35
C ILE A 4 7.11 16.78 27.42
N THR A 5 8.21 17.29 27.97
CA THR A 5 9.38 17.71 27.20
C THR A 5 10.62 17.00 27.72
N GLY A 6 11.39 16.42 26.82
CA GLY A 6 12.61 15.71 27.18
C GLY A 6 13.41 15.29 25.94
N TYR A 7 14.48 14.57 26.15
CA TYR A 7 15.23 14.00 25.02
C TYR A 7 15.08 12.47 24.98
N VAL A 8 15.08 11.93 23.78
CA VAL A 8 15.04 10.48 23.56
C VAL A 8 16.37 9.88 23.99
N ASP A 9 16.38 9.17 25.10
CA ASP A 9 17.58 8.52 25.61
C ASP A 9 17.92 7.31 24.75
N HIS A 10 16.98 6.38 24.56
CA HIS A 10 17.13 5.29 23.61
C HIS A 10 15.79 4.78 23.10
N ILE A 11 15.84 4.19 21.90
CA ILE A 11 14.68 3.57 21.25
C ILE A 11 14.73 2.06 21.57
N VAL A 12 13.72 1.60 22.32
CA VAL A 12 13.57 0.18 22.69
C VAL A 12 13.09 -0.64 21.50
N PHE A 13 12.13 -0.09 20.75
CA PHE A 13 11.56 -0.73 19.56
C PHE A 13 11.06 0.31 18.57
N GLN A 14 11.30 0.09 17.30
CA GLN A 14 10.75 0.91 16.22
C GLN A 14 10.38 0.04 15.04
N ASN A 15 9.10 0.11 14.64
CA ASN A 15 8.62 -0.55 13.43
C ASN A 15 8.84 0.37 12.22
N SER A 16 9.68 -0.05 11.29
CA SER A 16 10.04 0.73 10.10
C SER A 16 8.88 0.93 9.11
N GLU A 17 7.88 0.03 9.12
CA GLU A 17 6.75 0.11 8.19
C GLU A 17 5.70 1.12 8.64
N ASN A 18 5.23 1.01 9.89
CA ASN A 18 4.14 1.84 10.41
C ASN A 18 4.60 2.98 11.32
N GLY A 19 5.89 3.00 11.73
CA GLY A 19 6.46 4.04 12.58
C GLY A 19 6.10 3.92 14.07
N TYR A 20 5.49 2.81 14.51
CA TYR A 20 5.23 2.59 15.93
C TYR A 20 6.56 2.47 16.68
N THR A 21 6.72 3.29 17.69
CA THR A 21 7.97 3.42 18.45
C THR A 21 7.70 3.27 19.94
N VAL A 22 8.55 2.51 20.61
CA VAL A 22 8.67 2.44 22.06
C VAL A 22 10.02 3.00 22.40
N MET A 23 10.06 4.03 23.22
CA MET A 23 11.29 4.75 23.58
C MET A 23 11.31 5.16 25.05
N ILE A 24 12.47 5.43 25.55
CA ILE A 24 12.69 6.05 26.85
C ILE A 24 12.99 7.54 26.61
N LEU A 25 12.16 8.37 27.20
CA LEU A 25 12.33 9.83 27.22
C LEU A 25 12.92 10.22 28.56
N MET A 26 14.01 10.97 28.56
CA MET A 26 14.61 11.52 29.76
C MET A 26 14.06 12.92 30.03
N MET A 27 13.37 13.11 31.15
CA MET A 27 12.78 14.36 31.60
C MET A 27 13.39 14.73 32.95
N GLU A 28 14.08 15.85 33.03
CA GLU A 28 14.64 16.36 34.31
C GLU A 28 15.39 15.31 35.18
N GLY A 29 15.92 14.27 34.54
CA GLY A 29 16.62 13.17 35.20
C GLY A 29 15.77 11.93 35.50
N GLU A 30 14.50 11.94 35.14
CA GLU A 30 13.61 10.80 35.26
C GLU A 30 13.36 10.13 33.89
N GLU A 31 13.31 8.81 33.88
CA GLU A 31 13.00 8.00 32.69
C GLU A 31 11.50 7.82 32.53
N VAL A 32 10.96 8.17 31.38
CA VAL A 32 9.56 7.95 31.04
C VAL A 32 9.47 7.05 29.80
N THR A 33 8.83 5.90 29.96
CA THR A 33 8.54 5.04 28.81
C THR A 33 7.45 5.66 27.95
N CYS A 34 7.77 5.98 26.72
CA CYS A 34 6.85 6.59 25.75
C CYS A 34 6.52 5.61 24.63
N VAL A 35 5.27 5.60 24.18
CA VAL A 35 4.79 4.78 23.07
C VAL A 35 3.95 5.60 22.11
N GLY A 36 4.16 5.46 20.81
CA GLY A 36 3.40 6.22 19.82
C GLY A 36 3.88 6.01 18.40
N MET A 37 3.26 6.72 17.47
CA MET A 37 3.66 6.72 16.06
C MET A 37 4.70 7.81 15.82
N CYS A 38 5.99 7.48 16.07
CA CYS A 38 7.10 8.42 16.04
C CYS A 38 8.14 8.02 14.99
N LYS A 39 7.73 7.82 13.74
CA LYS A 39 8.63 7.47 12.64
C LYS A 39 9.54 8.66 12.32
N GLY A 40 10.82 8.37 12.17
CA GLY A 40 11.83 9.41 11.88
C GLY A 40 12.45 10.03 13.14
N LEU A 41 11.89 9.76 14.31
CA LEU A 41 12.49 10.16 15.57
C LEU A 41 13.70 9.29 15.88
N GLY A 42 14.80 9.93 16.24
CA GLY A 42 16.06 9.27 16.57
C GLY A 42 16.46 9.45 18.04
N GLN A 43 17.38 8.62 18.48
CA GLN A 43 18.03 8.77 19.78
C GLN A 43 18.75 10.14 19.87
N GLY A 44 18.71 10.78 21.02
CA GLY A 44 19.32 12.09 21.26
C GLY A 44 18.50 13.29 20.81
N GLU A 45 17.36 13.09 20.14
CA GLU A 45 16.48 14.19 19.73
C GLU A 45 15.68 14.73 20.94
N ASN A 46 15.59 16.04 21.04
CA ASN A 46 14.70 16.68 22.01
C ASN A 46 13.30 16.77 21.43
N ILE A 47 12.30 16.36 22.21
CA ILE A 47 10.90 16.43 21.81
C ILE A 47 10.03 17.07 22.89
N THR A 48 8.99 17.73 22.42
CA THR A 48 7.80 18.04 23.23
C THR A 48 6.68 17.14 22.75
N ALA A 49 6.18 16.26 23.59
CA ALA A 49 5.16 15.29 23.26
C ALA A 49 3.86 15.58 24.02
N GLU A 50 2.74 15.52 23.31
CA GLU A 50 1.40 15.62 23.85
C GLU A 50 0.74 14.26 23.86
N GLY A 51 0.08 13.91 24.98
CA GLY A 51 -0.52 12.60 25.12
C GLY A 51 -1.20 12.39 26.46
N GLU A 52 -1.23 11.15 26.88
CA GLU A 52 -1.82 10.70 28.14
C GLU A 52 -1.04 9.53 28.73
N TYR A 53 -0.98 9.47 30.06
CA TYR A 53 -0.45 8.29 30.73
C TYR A 53 -1.46 7.15 30.68
N ILE A 54 -0.98 5.99 30.28
CA ILE A 54 -1.73 4.74 30.24
C ILE A 54 -1.06 3.69 31.12
N GLU A 55 -1.83 2.76 31.67
CA GLU A 55 -1.31 1.61 32.41
C GLU A 55 -1.35 0.39 31.48
N HIS A 56 -0.16 -0.13 31.13
CA HIS A 56 -0.09 -1.35 30.32
C HIS A 56 0.00 -2.58 31.25
N PRO A 57 -0.80 -3.65 31.01
CA PRO A 57 -0.88 -4.80 31.92
C PRO A 57 0.45 -5.51 32.20
N VAL A 58 1.42 -5.44 31.27
CA VAL A 58 2.71 -6.11 31.36
C VAL A 58 3.87 -5.13 31.60
N TYR A 59 3.81 -3.93 31.00
CA TYR A 59 4.93 -2.99 30.97
C TYR A 59 4.72 -1.79 31.92
N GLY A 60 3.62 -1.77 32.70
CA GLY A 60 3.36 -0.71 33.68
C GLY A 60 2.97 0.63 33.03
N ARG A 61 3.26 1.71 33.73
CA ARG A 61 2.90 3.07 33.34
C ARG A 61 3.70 3.55 32.13
N GLN A 62 3.01 3.96 31.08
CA GLN A 62 3.59 4.46 29.83
C GLN A 62 2.92 5.77 29.43
N PHE A 63 3.64 6.65 28.75
CA PHE A 63 3.08 7.85 28.12
C PHE A 63 2.75 7.56 26.66
N LYS A 64 1.47 7.57 26.33
CA LYS A 64 1.00 7.36 24.96
C LYS A 64 1.00 8.68 24.22
N ILE A 65 1.94 8.84 23.32
CA ILE A 65 2.10 10.02 22.48
C ILE A 65 1.01 10.04 21.41
N GLN A 66 0.30 11.16 21.32
CA GLN A 66 -0.66 11.46 20.26
C GLN A 66 -0.06 12.40 19.22
N ASN A 67 0.63 13.47 19.70
CA ASN A 67 1.39 14.38 18.87
C ASN A 67 2.77 14.61 19.49
N TYR A 68 3.72 15.00 18.68
CA TYR A 68 5.03 15.43 19.15
C TYR A 68 5.64 16.44 18.20
N GLU A 69 6.47 17.31 18.75
CA GLU A 69 7.31 18.25 18.00
C GLU A 69 8.77 18.00 18.39
N THR A 70 9.65 17.99 17.42
CA THR A 70 11.10 17.90 17.66
C THR A 70 11.66 19.30 17.86
N VAL A 71 12.39 19.49 18.95
CA VAL A 71 13.03 20.77 19.27
C VAL A 71 14.51 20.64 18.96
N THR A 72 15.02 21.51 18.09
CA THR A 72 16.46 21.55 17.81
C THR A 72 17.20 21.99 19.08
N PRO A 73 18.20 21.22 19.54
CA PRO A 73 18.96 21.61 20.72
C PRO A 73 19.68 22.94 20.47
N THR A 74 19.58 23.88 21.40
CA THR A 74 20.26 25.19 21.34
C THR A 74 21.51 25.24 22.23
N ASP A 75 21.65 24.31 23.16
CA ASP A 75 22.79 24.18 24.03
C ASP A 75 23.83 23.17 23.50
N ARG A 76 25.09 23.36 23.85
CA ARG A 76 26.22 22.52 23.36
C ARG A 76 26.10 21.07 23.75
N VAL A 77 25.58 20.78 24.94
CA VAL A 77 25.42 19.41 25.44
C VAL A 77 24.35 18.66 24.64
N GLY A 78 23.25 19.34 24.35
CA GLY A 78 22.19 18.82 23.48
C GLY A 78 22.66 18.60 22.04
N MET A 79 23.42 19.56 21.48
CA MET A 79 24.02 19.43 20.14
C MET A 79 24.99 18.23 20.05
N GLU A 80 25.86 18.07 21.06
CA GLU A 80 26.81 16.95 21.13
C GLU A 80 26.08 15.62 21.23
N ARG A 81 25.06 15.54 22.08
CA ARG A 81 24.22 14.35 22.24
C ARG A 81 23.48 14.01 20.94
N TYR A 82 22.84 14.99 20.31
CA TYR A 82 22.13 14.81 19.06
C TYR A 82 23.02 14.26 17.95
N LEU A 83 24.17 14.88 17.72
CA LEU A 83 25.13 14.45 16.70
C LEU A 83 25.73 13.09 17.01
N GLY A 84 26.00 12.79 18.29
CA GLY A 84 26.67 11.56 18.76
C GLY A 84 25.74 10.36 18.93
N SER A 85 24.44 10.56 18.91
CA SER A 85 23.41 9.54 19.16
C SER A 85 23.30 8.43 18.10
N GLY A 86 23.96 8.60 16.94
CA GLY A 86 23.76 7.76 15.76
C GLY A 86 22.67 8.29 14.81
N ALA A 87 22.04 9.41 15.15
CA ALA A 87 21.09 10.11 14.28
C ALA A 87 21.70 10.47 12.91
N ILE A 88 23.00 10.78 12.92
CA ILE A 88 23.80 11.05 11.73
C ILE A 88 24.81 9.94 11.53
N ARG A 89 24.67 9.19 10.44
CA ARG A 89 25.55 8.06 10.15
C ARG A 89 27.01 8.49 10.04
N GLY A 90 27.87 7.80 10.75
CA GLY A 90 29.31 8.08 10.74
C GLY A 90 29.75 9.19 11.70
N VAL A 91 28.85 9.76 12.50
CA VAL A 91 29.17 10.66 13.60
C VAL A 91 28.88 9.92 14.91
N GLY A 92 29.91 9.50 15.60
CA GLY A 92 29.78 8.95 16.96
C GLY A 92 30.11 10.01 18.00
N GLU A 93 29.90 9.71 19.28
CA GLU A 93 30.06 10.62 20.42
C GLU A 93 31.38 11.39 20.40
N ALA A 94 32.51 10.68 20.20
CA ALA A 94 33.84 11.31 20.18
C ALA A 94 34.03 12.27 19.01
N LEU A 95 33.33 12.09 17.89
CA LEU A 95 33.39 13.00 16.76
C LEU A 95 32.43 14.17 16.98
N ALA A 96 31.24 13.92 17.50
CA ALA A 96 30.28 14.95 17.89
C ALA A 96 30.90 15.94 18.89
N ALA A 97 31.55 15.46 19.94
CA ALA A 97 32.26 16.29 20.92
C ALA A 97 33.33 17.17 20.26
N ARG A 98 34.06 16.67 19.26
CA ARG A 98 35.07 17.45 18.54
C ARG A 98 34.44 18.52 17.64
N ILE A 99 33.33 18.22 16.97
CA ILE A 99 32.58 19.18 16.14
C ILE A 99 32.07 20.32 17.01
N VAL A 100 31.33 19.98 18.07
CA VAL A 100 30.73 20.99 18.98
C VAL A 100 31.82 21.80 19.71
N LYS A 101 32.93 21.17 20.11
CA LYS A 101 34.06 21.88 20.70
C LYS A 101 34.70 22.90 19.72
N LYS A 102 34.74 22.58 18.43
CA LYS A 102 35.34 23.46 17.41
C LYS A 102 34.42 24.62 17.07
N PHE A 103 33.15 24.39 16.87
CA PHE A 103 32.20 25.35 16.34
C PHE A 103 31.24 25.97 17.37
N GLY A 104 31.11 25.33 18.56
CA GLY A 104 30.27 25.86 19.64
C GLY A 104 28.80 25.96 19.23
N ASP A 105 28.22 27.11 19.52
CA ASP A 105 26.80 27.40 19.26
C ASP A 105 26.46 27.50 17.76
N ASP A 106 27.47 27.71 16.91
CA ASP A 106 27.33 27.77 15.45
C ASP A 106 27.33 26.36 14.79
N THR A 107 27.41 25.30 15.55
CA THR A 107 27.59 23.94 15.01
C THR A 107 26.58 23.59 13.95
N PHE A 108 25.28 23.76 14.20
CA PHE A 108 24.24 23.43 13.21
C PHE A 108 24.23 24.38 12.02
N ARG A 109 24.45 25.66 12.23
CA ARG A 109 24.58 26.64 11.14
C ARG A 109 25.73 26.26 10.19
N ILE A 110 26.88 25.87 10.73
CA ILE A 110 28.02 25.45 9.90
C ILE A 110 27.72 24.15 9.16
N ILE A 111 27.02 23.20 9.75
CA ILE A 111 26.61 21.97 9.06
C ILE A 111 25.67 22.28 7.89
N GLU A 112 24.74 23.24 8.08
CA GLU A 112 23.75 23.62 7.07
C GLU A 112 24.31 24.55 5.98
N GLU A 113 25.06 25.59 6.35
CA GLU A 113 25.44 26.68 5.45
C GLU A 113 26.87 26.56 4.92
N GLU A 114 27.78 25.97 5.70
CA GLU A 114 29.23 25.95 5.41
C GLU A 114 29.80 24.52 5.67
N PRO A 115 29.21 23.45 5.08
CA PRO A 115 29.56 22.05 5.44
C PRO A 115 31.04 21.71 5.19
N GLU A 116 31.68 22.37 4.23
CA GLU A 116 33.11 22.16 3.94
C GLU A 116 34.00 22.46 5.14
N ARG A 117 33.57 23.37 6.02
CA ARG A 117 34.33 23.69 7.25
C ARG A 117 34.37 22.55 8.26
N LEU A 118 33.45 21.57 8.16
CA LEU A 118 33.53 20.36 8.99
C LEU A 118 34.84 19.61 8.75
N ALA A 119 35.45 19.73 7.57
CA ALA A 119 36.76 19.12 7.29
C ALA A 119 37.92 19.73 8.12
N GLU A 120 37.71 20.89 8.76
CA GLU A 120 38.65 21.43 9.76
C GLU A 120 38.73 20.55 11.03
N VAL A 121 37.74 19.68 11.25
CA VAL A 121 37.71 18.77 12.41
C VAL A 121 38.46 17.50 12.09
N LYS A 122 39.44 17.15 12.94
CA LYS A 122 40.23 15.93 12.77
C LYS A 122 39.34 14.68 12.70
N GLY A 123 39.39 13.97 11.56
CA GLY A 123 38.61 12.75 11.30
C GLY A 123 37.38 12.97 10.40
N ILE A 124 37.23 14.17 9.84
CA ILE A 124 36.22 14.47 8.82
C ILE A 124 36.96 14.80 7.53
N SER A 125 36.67 14.06 6.46
CA SER A 125 37.07 14.42 5.09
C SER A 125 35.98 15.30 4.45
N GLU A 126 36.33 16.02 3.38
CA GLU A 126 35.36 16.81 2.62
C GLU A 126 34.13 16.00 2.21
N ARG A 127 34.35 14.78 1.72
CA ARG A 127 33.25 13.85 1.38
C ARG A 127 32.35 13.57 2.58
N LYS A 128 32.93 13.28 3.73
CA LYS A 128 32.18 13.00 4.96
C LYS A 128 31.44 14.24 5.46
N ALA A 129 32.02 15.42 5.30
CA ALA A 129 31.36 16.68 5.60
C ALA A 129 30.07 16.86 4.79
N GLN A 130 30.12 16.61 3.48
CA GLN A 130 28.95 16.64 2.62
C GLN A 130 27.91 15.56 2.99
N GLU A 131 28.34 14.32 3.29
CA GLU A 131 27.45 13.26 3.73
C GLU A 131 26.70 13.62 5.04
N ILE A 132 27.35 14.34 5.96
CA ILE A 132 26.73 14.82 7.21
C ILE A 132 25.68 15.92 6.89
N ALA A 133 26.02 16.87 6.05
CA ALA A 133 25.13 17.97 5.66
C ALA A 133 23.86 17.44 4.97
N ILE A 134 24.00 16.54 4.00
CA ILE A 134 22.87 15.91 3.30
C ILE A 134 21.92 15.21 4.28
N GLN A 135 22.45 14.42 5.23
CA GLN A 135 21.62 13.75 6.22
C GLN A 135 20.88 14.72 7.15
N MET A 136 21.50 15.85 7.49
CA MET A 136 20.85 16.91 8.29
C MET A 136 19.72 17.58 7.52
N GLU A 137 19.96 17.87 6.23
CA GLU A 137 18.97 18.47 5.33
C GLU A 137 17.75 17.55 5.12
N GLU A 138 17.99 16.26 4.81
CA GLU A 138 16.93 15.25 4.68
C GLU A 138 16.04 15.16 5.92
N LYS A 139 16.63 15.23 7.11
CA LYS A 139 15.89 15.22 8.38
C LYS A 139 15.08 16.49 8.60
N LYS A 140 15.60 17.65 8.20
CA LYS A 140 14.92 18.93 8.28
C LYS A 140 13.71 18.94 7.33
N ASP A 141 13.93 18.55 6.08
CA ASP A 141 12.88 18.47 5.05
C ASP A 141 11.73 17.54 5.49
N LEU A 142 12.06 16.38 6.05
CA LEU A 142 11.04 15.48 6.58
C LEU A 142 10.22 16.14 7.70
N ARG A 143 10.87 16.83 8.64
CA ARG A 143 10.16 17.52 9.73
C ARG A 143 9.22 18.62 9.22
N GLU A 144 9.72 19.46 8.31
CA GLU A 144 8.92 20.51 7.70
C GLU A 144 7.72 19.94 6.93
N ALA A 145 7.94 18.83 6.21
CA ALA A 145 6.88 18.11 5.51
C ALA A 145 5.82 17.57 6.46
N LEU A 146 6.23 16.98 7.59
CA LEU A 146 5.29 16.46 8.59
C LEU A 146 4.43 17.60 9.19
N VAL A 147 5.05 18.70 9.58
CA VAL A 147 4.35 19.89 10.10
C VAL A 147 3.37 20.45 9.07
N TYR A 148 3.80 20.57 7.81
CA TYR A 148 2.94 21.02 6.73
C TYR A 148 1.72 20.12 6.52
N LEU A 149 1.92 18.81 6.49
CA LEU A 149 0.84 17.84 6.27
C LEU A 149 -0.13 17.76 7.47
N GLN A 150 0.37 17.96 8.69
CA GLN A 150 -0.48 18.01 9.90
C GLN A 150 -1.48 19.15 9.86
N GLN A 151 -1.16 20.30 9.25
CA GLN A 151 -2.10 21.43 9.09
C GLN A 151 -3.37 21.02 8.34
N TYR A 152 -3.28 20.02 7.48
CA TYR A 152 -4.41 19.45 6.76
C TYR A 152 -5.02 18.22 7.46
N GLY A 153 -4.64 17.96 8.72
CA GLY A 153 -5.15 16.86 9.54
C GLY A 153 -4.67 15.48 9.08
N ILE A 154 -3.54 15.44 8.37
CA ILE A 154 -2.91 14.19 7.96
C ILE A 154 -2.13 13.63 9.14
N SER A 155 -2.38 12.36 9.49
CA SER A 155 -1.66 11.69 10.58
C SER A 155 -0.17 11.52 10.24
N ASN A 156 0.68 11.49 11.26
CA ASN A 156 2.13 11.31 11.09
C ASN A 156 2.48 10.06 10.26
N THR A 157 1.77 8.95 10.47
CA THR A 157 2.00 7.71 9.71
C THR A 157 1.75 7.91 8.21
N LEU A 158 0.69 8.63 7.87
CA LEU A 158 0.35 8.91 6.48
C LEU A 158 1.28 9.98 5.89
N ALA A 159 1.62 11.01 6.66
CA ALA A 159 2.54 12.08 6.25
C ALA A 159 3.92 11.52 5.86
N VAL A 160 4.45 10.58 6.65
CA VAL A 160 5.71 9.90 6.32
C VAL A 160 5.61 9.09 5.02
N LYS A 161 4.49 8.40 4.78
CA LYS A 161 4.29 7.66 3.51
C LYS A 161 4.25 8.61 2.32
N ILE A 162 3.55 9.74 2.45
CA ILE A 162 3.47 10.78 1.42
C ILE A 162 4.87 11.32 1.11
N TYR A 163 5.63 11.68 2.16
CA TYR A 163 6.99 12.18 1.99
C TYR A 163 7.93 11.13 1.37
N ASN A 164 7.84 9.86 1.77
CA ASN A 164 8.64 8.78 1.18
C ASN A 164 8.32 8.53 -0.31
N THR A 165 7.09 8.84 -0.74
CA THR A 165 6.65 8.65 -2.14
C THR A 165 7.08 9.82 -3.01
N TYR A 166 6.97 11.06 -2.53
CA TYR A 166 7.13 12.27 -3.34
C TYR A 166 8.34 13.13 -2.94
N GLY A 167 8.93 12.91 -1.75
CA GLY A 167 9.92 13.84 -1.22
C GLY A 167 9.38 15.27 -1.13
N THR A 168 10.15 16.24 -1.56
CA THR A 168 9.75 17.65 -1.59
C THR A 168 8.72 17.97 -2.68
N GLU A 169 8.55 17.10 -3.70
CA GLU A 169 7.45 17.27 -4.68
C GLU A 169 6.06 17.21 -4.07
N MET A 170 5.94 16.65 -2.86
CA MET A 170 4.66 16.57 -2.15
C MET A 170 3.97 17.94 -2.02
N TYR A 171 4.72 19.03 -1.88
CA TYR A 171 4.13 20.38 -1.77
C TYR A 171 3.37 20.79 -3.04
N SER A 172 3.91 20.46 -4.22
CA SER A 172 3.22 20.73 -5.49
C SER A 172 2.05 19.77 -5.69
N VAL A 173 2.21 18.48 -5.38
CA VAL A 173 1.14 17.49 -5.43
C VAL A 173 -0.05 17.91 -4.56
N MET A 174 0.21 18.30 -3.33
CA MET A 174 -0.83 18.75 -2.39
C MET A 174 -1.56 20.01 -2.92
N ARG A 175 -0.85 20.93 -3.53
CA ARG A 175 -1.42 22.18 -4.02
C ARG A 175 -2.17 22.04 -5.33
N GLU A 176 -1.64 21.25 -6.26
CA GLU A 176 -2.15 21.14 -7.62
C GLU A 176 -3.16 20.01 -7.79
N ASN A 177 -2.85 18.82 -7.26
CA ASN A 177 -3.68 17.64 -7.41
C ASN A 177 -3.51 16.64 -6.25
N PRO A 178 -4.14 16.86 -5.09
CA PRO A 178 -4.04 15.95 -3.95
C PRO A 178 -4.66 14.56 -4.21
N TYR A 179 -5.46 14.39 -5.28
CA TYR A 179 -6.03 13.09 -5.64
C TYR A 179 -4.97 12.09 -6.13
N ARG A 180 -3.79 12.56 -6.53
CA ARG A 180 -2.64 11.67 -6.80
C ARG A 180 -2.26 10.83 -5.59
N LEU A 181 -2.51 11.30 -4.38
CA LEU A 181 -2.29 10.51 -3.16
C LEU A 181 -3.07 9.19 -3.18
N ALA A 182 -4.28 9.17 -3.76
CA ALA A 182 -5.08 7.96 -3.88
C ALA A 182 -4.55 6.96 -4.94
N GLU A 183 -3.79 7.46 -5.91
CA GLU A 183 -3.17 6.63 -6.95
C GLU A 183 -1.81 6.06 -6.48
N ASP A 184 -1.01 6.88 -5.80
CA ASP A 184 0.42 6.61 -5.58
C ASP A 184 0.77 6.17 -4.15
N VAL A 185 -0.08 6.50 -3.16
CA VAL A 185 0.21 6.23 -1.73
C VAL A 185 -0.62 5.09 -1.17
N SER A 186 0.04 3.99 -0.82
CA SER A 186 -0.65 2.83 -0.24
C SER A 186 -1.38 3.16 1.05
N GLY A 187 -2.69 2.85 1.08
CA GLY A 187 -3.58 3.11 2.20
C GLY A 187 -4.31 4.45 2.14
N VAL A 188 -4.11 5.23 1.08
CA VAL A 188 -4.92 6.42 0.76
C VAL A 188 -5.95 6.02 -0.29
N GLY A 189 -7.22 6.05 0.08
CA GLY A 189 -8.32 5.90 -0.89
C GLY A 189 -8.87 7.26 -1.28
N PHE A 190 -9.76 7.28 -2.29
CA PHE A 190 -10.44 8.49 -2.77
C PHE A 190 -11.02 9.34 -1.63
N ARG A 191 -11.69 8.72 -0.65
CA ARG A 191 -12.34 9.45 0.46
C ARG A 191 -11.34 10.25 1.29
N ILE A 192 -10.18 9.69 1.57
CA ILE A 192 -9.11 10.37 2.33
C ILE A 192 -8.54 11.52 1.49
N ALA A 193 -8.28 11.27 0.20
CA ALA A 193 -7.80 12.30 -0.71
C ALA A 193 -8.82 13.44 -0.89
N ASP A 194 -10.11 13.12 -0.95
CA ASP A 194 -11.21 14.09 -1.08
C ASP A 194 -11.34 14.95 0.20
N GLU A 195 -11.21 14.36 1.38
CA GLU A 195 -11.18 15.08 2.65
C GLU A 195 -9.98 16.03 2.74
N ILE A 196 -8.80 15.59 2.34
CA ILE A 196 -7.59 16.40 2.27
C ILE A 196 -7.77 17.55 1.27
N ALA A 197 -8.26 17.26 0.08
CA ALA A 197 -8.53 18.24 -0.97
C ALA A 197 -9.51 19.33 -0.49
N GLY A 198 -10.56 18.92 0.21
CA GLY A 198 -11.53 19.86 0.81
C GLY A 198 -10.89 20.79 1.85
N ARG A 199 -9.95 20.29 2.67
CA ARG A 199 -9.22 21.10 3.65
C ARG A 199 -8.22 22.07 3.00
N ILE A 200 -7.67 21.70 1.84
CA ILE A 200 -6.79 22.57 1.06
C ILE A 200 -7.58 23.64 0.32
N GLY A 201 -8.89 23.44 0.12
CA GLY A 201 -9.77 24.38 -0.61
C GLY A 201 -9.93 24.06 -2.10
N ILE A 202 -9.67 22.80 -2.51
CA ILE A 202 -9.97 22.36 -3.87
C ILE A 202 -11.48 22.36 -4.11
N HIS A 203 -11.90 22.95 -5.24
CA HIS A 203 -13.31 23.01 -5.59
C HIS A 203 -13.93 21.63 -5.81
N THR A 204 -15.19 21.47 -5.42
CA THR A 204 -15.95 20.22 -5.50
C THR A 204 -16.23 19.74 -6.93
N ASP A 205 -16.16 20.64 -7.90
CA ASP A 205 -16.33 20.39 -9.33
C ASP A 205 -15.01 20.33 -10.12
N SER A 206 -13.87 20.26 -9.42
CA SER A 206 -12.58 20.20 -10.10
C SER A 206 -12.44 18.91 -10.92
N ASP A 207 -11.87 19.04 -12.12
CA ASP A 207 -11.62 17.91 -13.03
C ASP A 207 -10.84 16.77 -12.35
N TYR A 208 -9.87 17.10 -11.52
CA TYR A 208 -9.09 16.11 -10.76
C TYR A 208 -9.94 15.30 -9.80
N ARG A 209 -10.87 15.96 -9.11
CA ARG A 209 -11.83 15.30 -8.21
C ARG A 209 -12.74 14.35 -8.97
N ILE A 210 -13.33 14.83 -10.07
CA ILE A 210 -14.26 14.05 -10.89
C ILE A 210 -13.53 12.83 -11.46
N ARG A 211 -12.34 13.01 -12.02
CA ARG A 211 -11.53 11.92 -12.59
C ARG A 211 -11.16 10.86 -11.56
N SER A 212 -10.72 11.27 -10.39
CA SER A 212 -10.40 10.34 -9.29
C SER A 212 -11.64 9.63 -8.77
N GLY A 213 -12.77 10.32 -8.68
CA GLY A 213 -14.05 9.73 -8.29
C GLY A 213 -14.57 8.69 -9.28
N ILE A 214 -14.43 8.92 -10.60
CA ILE A 214 -14.76 7.93 -11.63
C ILE A 214 -13.96 6.64 -11.44
N LEU A 215 -12.64 6.76 -11.28
CA LEU A 215 -11.77 5.60 -11.05
C LEU A 215 -12.15 4.86 -9.77
N TYR A 216 -12.46 5.61 -8.71
CA TYR A 216 -12.89 5.01 -7.43
C TYR A 216 -14.24 4.29 -7.55
N THR A 217 -15.21 4.84 -8.32
CA THR A 217 -16.50 4.19 -8.58
C THR A 217 -16.31 2.82 -9.25
N LEU A 218 -15.41 2.74 -10.23
CA LEU A 218 -15.07 1.46 -10.86
C LEU A 218 -14.37 0.50 -9.90
N LEU A 219 -13.49 0.99 -9.03
CA LEU A 219 -12.84 0.15 -8.01
C LEU A 219 -13.84 -0.40 -6.99
N GLN A 220 -14.86 0.38 -6.61
CA GLN A 220 -15.95 -0.12 -5.76
C GLN A 220 -16.73 -1.25 -6.47
N ALA A 221 -17.05 -1.07 -7.74
CA ALA A 221 -17.73 -2.09 -8.54
C ALA A 221 -16.90 -3.38 -8.65
N VAL A 222 -15.56 -3.28 -8.71
CA VAL A 222 -14.67 -4.45 -8.63
C VAL A 222 -14.81 -5.17 -7.29
N GLY A 223 -14.91 -4.45 -6.19
CA GLY A 223 -15.19 -5.01 -4.87
C GLY A 223 -16.54 -5.75 -4.79
N GLU A 224 -17.50 -5.34 -5.61
CA GLU A 224 -18.82 -5.98 -5.78
C GLU A 224 -18.76 -7.19 -6.75
N GLY A 225 -17.63 -7.45 -7.40
CA GLY A 225 -17.41 -8.56 -8.32
C GLY A 225 -17.60 -8.20 -9.80
N HIS A 226 -17.62 -6.93 -10.14
CA HIS A 226 -17.76 -6.42 -11.51
C HIS A 226 -16.41 -5.99 -12.07
N CYS A 227 -16.05 -6.42 -13.28
CA CYS A 227 -14.83 -5.96 -13.95
C CYS A 227 -15.04 -4.63 -14.71
N TYR A 228 -16.29 -4.27 -14.99
CA TYR A 228 -16.70 -3.03 -15.67
C TYR A 228 -18.06 -2.54 -15.15
N LEU A 229 -18.41 -1.32 -15.53
CA LEU A 229 -19.77 -0.80 -15.43
C LEU A 229 -20.26 -0.36 -16.82
N PRO A 230 -21.57 -0.53 -17.13
CA PRO A 230 -22.18 0.18 -18.23
C PRO A 230 -22.05 1.71 -18.04
N LEU A 231 -21.82 2.45 -19.13
CA LEU A 231 -21.56 3.89 -19.08
C LEU A 231 -22.63 4.65 -18.25
N GLU A 232 -23.91 4.39 -18.50
CA GLU A 232 -25.00 5.06 -17.77
C GLU A 232 -24.97 4.76 -16.26
N GLN A 233 -24.61 3.53 -15.87
CA GLN A 233 -24.45 3.19 -14.46
C GLN A 233 -23.22 3.87 -13.84
N LEU A 234 -22.14 4.00 -14.60
CA LEU A 234 -20.93 4.71 -14.15
C LEU A 234 -21.25 6.19 -13.93
N LEU A 235 -21.96 6.82 -14.84
CA LEU A 235 -22.38 8.23 -14.72
C LEU A 235 -23.28 8.44 -13.51
N CYS A 236 -24.31 7.61 -13.35
CA CYS A 236 -25.24 7.70 -12.22
C CYS A 236 -24.55 7.51 -10.87
N ARG A 237 -23.77 6.42 -10.70
CA ARG A 237 -23.03 6.15 -9.46
C ARG A 237 -21.95 7.20 -9.17
N GLY A 238 -21.29 7.72 -10.22
CA GLY A 238 -20.32 8.79 -10.10
C GLY A 238 -20.95 10.11 -9.68
N ALA A 239 -22.10 10.47 -10.25
CA ALA A 239 -22.86 11.66 -9.88
C ALA A 239 -23.33 11.61 -8.42
N GLU A 240 -23.82 10.46 -7.97
CA GLU A 240 -24.23 10.21 -6.59
C GLU A 240 -23.03 10.31 -5.62
N LEU A 241 -21.91 9.68 -5.93
CA LEU A 241 -20.69 9.71 -5.11
C LEU A 241 -20.14 11.14 -4.96
N LEU A 242 -20.07 11.88 -6.05
CA LEU A 242 -19.39 13.18 -6.11
C LEU A 242 -20.31 14.36 -5.80
N GLY A 243 -21.65 14.15 -5.83
CA GLY A 243 -22.62 15.22 -5.67
C GLY A 243 -22.62 16.24 -6.84
N VAL A 244 -22.29 15.78 -8.05
CA VAL A 244 -22.27 16.58 -9.28
C VAL A 244 -23.24 16.03 -10.31
N THR A 245 -23.47 16.74 -11.40
CA THR A 245 -24.35 16.26 -12.49
C THR A 245 -23.61 15.27 -13.40
N GLU A 246 -24.34 14.41 -14.09
CA GLU A 246 -23.76 13.47 -15.07
C GLU A 246 -23.05 14.20 -16.23
N ASP A 247 -23.52 15.40 -16.58
CA ASP A 247 -22.93 16.26 -17.61
C ASP A 247 -21.49 16.69 -17.25
N ASN A 248 -21.18 16.80 -15.96
CA ASN A 248 -19.83 17.11 -15.50
C ASN A 248 -18.91 15.87 -15.56
N ILE A 249 -19.49 14.67 -15.45
CA ILE A 249 -18.71 13.41 -15.42
C ILE A 249 -18.38 12.93 -16.82
N ARG A 250 -19.33 12.99 -17.75
CA ARG A 250 -19.19 12.44 -19.10
C ARG A 250 -17.92 12.91 -19.84
N PRO A 251 -17.58 14.22 -19.88
CA PRO A 251 -16.33 14.67 -20.50
C PRO A 251 -15.07 14.11 -19.84
N GLN A 252 -15.12 13.88 -18.52
CA GLN A 252 -13.97 13.34 -17.79
C GLN A 252 -13.79 11.82 -18.02
N VAL A 253 -14.87 11.08 -18.30
CA VAL A 253 -14.75 9.70 -18.79
C VAL A 253 -14.01 9.66 -20.12
N ASP A 254 -14.37 10.55 -21.08
CA ASP A 254 -13.70 10.64 -22.37
C ASP A 254 -12.20 11.01 -22.21
N ASN A 255 -11.89 11.98 -21.35
CA ASN A 255 -10.52 12.36 -21.03
C ASN A 255 -9.71 11.18 -20.45
N LEU A 256 -10.30 10.41 -19.51
CA LEU A 256 -9.65 9.25 -18.92
C LEU A 256 -9.44 8.10 -19.94
N ILE A 257 -10.28 7.99 -20.96
CA ILE A 257 -10.09 7.05 -22.07
C ILE A 257 -8.88 7.50 -22.91
N VAL A 258 -8.79 8.80 -23.24
CA VAL A 258 -7.64 9.37 -23.98
C VAL A 258 -6.35 9.16 -23.20
N ASP A 259 -6.36 9.34 -21.88
CA ASP A 259 -5.21 9.12 -21.00
C ASP A 259 -4.91 7.62 -20.73
N ARG A 260 -5.68 6.71 -21.35
CA ARG A 260 -5.54 5.25 -21.20
C ARG A 260 -5.71 4.75 -19.76
N LYS A 261 -6.34 5.51 -18.90
CA LYS A 261 -6.75 5.08 -17.55
C LYS A 261 -8.05 4.27 -17.58
N LEU A 262 -8.91 4.51 -18.58
CA LEU A 262 -10.11 3.72 -18.87
C LEU A 262 -10.05 3.07 -20.25
N VAL A 263 -10.81 2.00 -20.41
CA VAL A 263 -11.05 1.34 -21.71
C VAL A 263 -12.55 1.18 -21.89
N ALA A 264 -13.08 1.73 -22.99
CA ALA A 264 -14.47 1.55 -23.39
C ALA A 264 -14.60 0.48 -24.48
N LYS A 265 -15.59 -0.40 -24.33
CA LYS A 265 -15.97 -1.42 -25.31
C LYS A 265 -17.49 -1.44 -25.44
N GLY A 266 -18.01 -0.76 -26.47
CA GLY A 266 -19.44 -0.47 -26.57
C GLY A 266 -19.86 0.35 -25.36
N GLU A 267 -20.86 -0.12 -24.62
CA GLU A 267 -21.34 0.53 -23.41
C GLU A 267 -20.53 0.19 -22.16
N ALA A 268 -19.67 -0.83 -22.21
CA ALA A 268 -18.88 -1.28 -21.06
C ALA A 268 -17.64 -0.41 -20.86
N VAL A 269 -17.50 0.18 -19.67
CA VAL A 269 -16.35 1.00 -19.26
C VAL A 269 -15.58 0.28 -18.17
N PHE A 270 -14.31 0.03 -18.43
CA PHE A 270 -13.36 -0.66 -17.53
C PHE A 270 -12.33 0.32 -17.01
N ALA A 271 -11.87 0.12 -15.79
CA ALA A 271 -10.54 0.62 -15.43
C ALA A 271 -9.47 -0.21 -16.17
N ALA A 272 -8.50 0.44 -16.78
CA ALA A 272 -7.54 -0.18 -17.70
C ALA A 272 -6.85 -1.45 -17.16
N PRO A 273 -6.38 -1.51 -15.88
CA PRO A 273 -5.77 -2.73 -15.35
C PRO A 273 -6.69 -3.95 -15.41
N TYR A 274 -7.98 -3.78 -15.13
CA TYR A 274 -8.95 -4.88 -15.13
C TYR A 274 -9.30 -5.33 -16.55
N TYR A 275 -9.41 -4.39 -17.50
CA TYR A 275 -9.57 -4.75 -18.90
C TYR A 275 -8.43 -5.63 -19.41
N TYR A 276 -7.19 -5.21 -19.17
CA TYR A 276 -6.02 -5.98 -19.62
C TYR A 276 -5.85 -7.29 -18.87
N ALA A 277 -6.23 -7.36 -17.59
CA ALA A 277 -6.25 -8.62 -16.84
C ALA A 277 -7.24 -9.62 -17.47
N GLU A 278 -8.48 -9.20 -17.78
CA GLU A 278 -9.45 -10.05 -18.47
C GLU A 278 -8.96 -10.49 -19.86
N LEU A 279 -8.43 -9.54 -20.65
CA LEU A 279 -7.90 -9.84 -21.98
C LEU A 279 -6.76 -10.86 -21.92
N ASN A 280 -5.84 -10.70 -20.96
CA ASN A 280 -4.74 -11.64 -20.75
C ASN A 280 -5.25 -13.02 -20.32
N CYS A 281 -6.19 -13.09 -19.38
CA CYS A 281 -6.82 -14.35 -18.99
C CYS A 281 -7.50 -15.04 -20.18
N ALA A 282 -8.26 -14.31 -20.98
CA ALA A 282 -8.92 -14.85 -22.17
C ALA A 282 -7.89 -15.39 -23.19
N ASN A 283 -6.80 -14.65 -23.42
CA ASN A 283 -5.72 -15.11 -24.31
C ASN A 283 -5.01 -16.37 -23.76
N MET A 284 -4.75 -16.41 -22.45
CA MET A 284 -4.15 -17.60 -21.82
C MET A 284 -5.07 -18.82 -21.95
N LEU A 285 -6.38 -18.65 -21.67
CA LEU A 285 -7.36 -19.72 -21.81
C LEU A 285 -7.45 -20.19 -23.29
N ARG A 286 -7.46 -19.26 -24.24
CA ARG A 286 -7.44 -19.60 -25.67
C ARG A 286 -6.21 -20.39 -26.05
N ASN A 287 -5.04 -20.04 -25.52
CA ASN A 287 -3.79 -20.76 -25.81
C ASN A 287 -3.73 -22.15 -25.14
N LEU A 288 -4.45 -22.34 -24.01
CA LEU A 288 -4.60 -23.64 -23.36
C LEU A 288 -5.60 -24.55 -24.12
N ASN A 289 -6.54 -23.96 -24.86
CA ASN A 289 -7.50 -24.72 -25.67
C ASN A 289 -6.86 -25.21 -26.96
N ILE A 290 -5.90 -26.14 -26.81
CA ILE A 290 -5.26 -26.82 -27.94
C ILE A 290 -6.28 -27.83 -28.45
N PRO A 291 -6.70 -27.77 -29.74
CA PRO A 291 -7.55 -28.79 -30.31
C PRO A 291 -6.84 -30.13 -30.14
N MET A 292 -7.45 -31.08 -29.44
CA MET A 292 -6.98 -32.45 -29.47
C MET A 292 -7.03 -32.88 -30.95
N ALA A 293 -5.88 -33.38 -31.46
CA ALA A 293 -5.82 -33.89 -32.84
C ALA A 293 -7.07 -34.75 -33.04
N GLU A 294 -7.75 -34.55 -34.19
CA GLU A 294 -8.91 -35.32 -34.58
C GLU A 294 -8.53 -36.81 -34.63
N SER A 295 -8.43 -37.46 -33.48
CA SER A 295 -8.55 -38.90 -33.40
C SER A 295 -10.00 -39.14 -33.75
N GLU A 296 -10.23 -39.73 -34.92
CA GLU A 296 -11.50 -40.10 -35.47
C GLU A 296 -12.52 -40.34 -34.38
N ASN A 297 -13.53 -39.47 -34.26
CA ASN A 297 -14.64 -39.60 -33.35
C ASN A 297 -15.45 -40.85 -33.72
N LEU A 298 -14.94 -42.01 -33.37
CA LEU A 298 -15.66 -43.26 -33.54
C LEU A 298 -16.73 -43.33 -32.41
N PRO A 299 -17.98 -43.58 -32.78
CA PRO A 299 -19.06 -43.80 -31.79
C PRO A 299 -18.75 -44.86 -30.73
N SER A 300 -17.80 -45.76 -31.05
CA SER A 300 -17.26 -46.77 -30.15
C SER A 300 -16.41 -46.20 -28.98
N GLN A 301 -15.82 -45.02 -29.13
CA GLN A 301 -15.04 -44.41 -28.05
C GLN A 301 -15.96 -43.77 -26.99
N ASP A 302 -17.05 -43.12 -27.39
CA ASP A 302 -18.04 -42.55 -26.47
C ASP A 302 -18.68 -43.62 -25.59
N MET A 303 -19.05 -44.75 -26.18
CA MET A 303 -19.58 -45.91 -25.40
C MET A 303 -18.52 -46.50 -24.47
N ALA A 304 -17.26 -46.56 -24.89
CA ALA A 304 -16.18 -47.08 -24.04
C ALA A 304 -15.87 -46.13 -22.86
N ILE A 305 -15.89 -44.83 -23.08
CA ILE A 305 -15.72 -43.78 -22.02
C ILE A 305 -16.88 -43.91 -21.04
N ARG A 306 -18.13 -43.96 -21.49
CA ARG A 306 -19.33 -44.03 -20.64
C ARG A 306 -19.32 -45.29 -19.80
N LYS A 307 -19.04 -46.44 -20.36
CA LYS A 307 -18.95 -47.74 -19.67
C LYS A 307 -17.82 -47.76 -18.62
N ARG A 308 -16.72 -47.03 -18.87
CA ARG A 308 -15.61 -46.88 -17.94
C ARG A 308 -15.99 -45.94 -16.78
N LEU A 309 -16.76 -44.89 -17.05
CA LEU A 309 -17.26 -43.95 -16.03
C LEU A 309 -18.28 -44.62 -15.12
N GLU A 310 -19.20 -45.40 -15.67
CA GLU A 310 -20.20 -46.17 -14.89
C GLU A 310 -19.50 -47.13 -13.90
N ARG A 311 -18.51 -47.89 -14.36
CA ARG A 311 -17.69 -48.78 -13.51
C ARG A 311 -16.95 -48.00 -12.39
N MET A 312 -16.46 -46.77 -12.70
CA MET A 312 -15.79 -45.95 -11.70
C MET A 312 -16.76 -45.37 -10.67
N ALA A 313 -17.96 -44.99 -11.08
CA ALA A 313 -19.02 -44.53 -10.19
C ALA A 313 -19.45 -45.64 -9.24
N GLU A 314 -19.63 -46.88 -9.77
CA GLU A 314 -19.90 -48.08 -8.96
C GLU A 314 -18.79 -48.35 -7.94
N ASN A 315 -17.52 -48.30 -8.35
CA ASN A 315 -16.36 -48.52 -7.45
C ASN A 315 -16.20 -47.43 -6.37
N LEU A 316 -16.75 -46.24 -6.60
CA LEU A 316 -16.73 -45.14 -5.64
C LEU A 316 -18.02 -45.04 -4.82
N SER A 317 -18.95 -45.98 -5.03
CA SER A 317 -20.30 -45.96 -4.41
C SER A 317 -21.01 -44.63 -4.59
N MET A 318 -20.92 -44.05 -5.79
CA MET A 318 -21.45 -42.75 -6.12
C MET A 318 -22.41 -42.87 -7.31
N GLU A 319 -23.59 -42.30 -7.17
CA GLU A 319 -24.49 -42.07 -8.30
C GLU A 319 -24.20 -40.71 -8.90
N LEU A 320 -23.83 -40.69 -10.19
CA LEU A 320 -23.66 -39.48 -10.96
C LEU A 320 -24.92 -39.22 -11.78
N ASP A 321 -25.45 -38.01 -11.72
CA ASP A 321 -26.54 -37.62 -12.60
C ASP A 321 -26.07 -37.45 -14.06
N GLU A 322 -27.01 -37.35 -14.98
CA GLU A 322 -26.72 -37.29 -16.42
C GLU A 322 -25.89 -36.07 -16.83
N LEU A 323 -26.07 -34.91 -16.15
CA LEU A 323 -25.28 -33.70 -16.39
C LEU A 323 -23.85 -33.83 -15.86
N GLN A 324 -23.68 -34.52 -14.73
CA GLN A 324 -22.36 -34.81 -14.18
C GLN A 324 -21.56 -35.77 -15.06
N LEU A 325 -22.22 -36.83 -15.57
CA LEU A 325 -21.62 -37.73 -16.56
C LEU A 325 -21.20 -37.00 -17.82
N LYS A 326 -22.08 -36.17 -18.38
CA LYS A 326 -21.80 -35.35 -19.54
C LYS A 326 -20.63 -34.40 -19.28
N ALA A 327 -20.54 -33.80 -18.08
CA ALA A 327 -19.43 -32.92 -17.73
C ALA A 327 -18.08 -33.66 -17.74
N VAL A 328 -18.04 -34.91 -17.28
CA VAL A 328 -16.82 -35.74 -17.34
C VAL A 328 -16.49 -36.12 -18.78
N GLU A 329 -17.47 -36.51 -19.59
CA GLU A 329 -17.28 -36.84 -21.00
C GLU A 329 -16.72 -35.65 -21.79
N GLU A 330 -17.31 -34.46 -21.65
CA GLU A 330 -16.86 -33.22 -22.31
C GLU A 330 -15.46 -32.79 -21.87
N SER A 331 -15.11 -32.98 -20.58
CA SER A 331 -13.79 -32.64 -20.07
C SER A 331 -12.65 -33.50 -20.66
N ILE A 332 -12.97 -34.72 -21.15
CA ILE A 332 -12.02 -35.60 -21.76
C ILE A 332 -11.82 -35.24 -23.24
N LYS A 333 -12.88 -34.76 -23.90
CA LYS A 333 -12.88 -34.42 -25.33
C LYS A 333 -12.26 -33.07 -25.65
N ASN A 334 -12.24 -32.17 -24.69
CA ASN A 334 -11.82 -30.77 -24.90
C ASN A 334 -10.49 -30.47 -24.16
N GLY A 335 -9.61 -29.71 -24.81
CA GLY A 335 -8.36 -29.27 -24.24
C GLY A 335 -8.56 -28.28 -23.09
N LEU A 336 -9.67 -27.51 -23.12
CA LEU A 336 -10.12 -26.63 -22.05
C LEU A 336 -11.60 -26.88 -21.74
N PHE A 337 -11.91 -27.09 -20.48
CA PHE A 337 -13.27 -27.31 -20.03
C PHE A 337 -13.59 -26.48 -18.78
N ILE A 338 -14.70 -25.73 -18.79
CA ILE A 338 -15.15 -24.90 -17.68
C ILE A 338 -16.39 -25.54 -17.04
N LEU A 339 -16.27 -25.98 -15.79
CA LEU A 339 -17.35 -26.54 -15.03
C LEU A 339 -17.92 -25.51 -14.06
N SER A 340 -19.15 -25.07 -14.28
CA SER A 340 -19.85 -24.12 -13.42
C SER A 340 -21.14 -24.75 -12.84
N GLY A 341 -21.72 -24.11 -11.83
CA GLY A 341 -22.98 -24.56 -11.21
C GLY A 341 -23.14 -23.98 -9.79
N GLY A 342 -24.35 -24.04 -9.27
CA GLY A 342 -24.70 -23.56 -7.92
C GLY A 342 -23.99 -24.31 -6.78
N PRO A 343 -24.13 -23.85 -5.52
CA PRO A 343 -23.68 -24.60 -4.36
C PRO A 343 -24.33 -25.99 -4.30
N GLY A 344 -23.57 -27.01 -3.91
CA GLY A 344 -24.12 -28.37 -3.73
C GLY A 344 -24.27 -29.23 -4.99
N THR A 345 -24.00 -28.69 -6.20
CA THR A 345 -24.15 -29.44 -7.48
C THR A 345 -23.05 -30.47 -7.78
N GLY A 346 -22.20 -30.77 -6.82
CA GLY A 346 -21.19 -31.84 -6.95
C GLY A 346 -19.95 -31.46 -7.79
N LYS A 347 -19.73 -30.19 -8.15
CA LYS A 347 -18.59 -29.75 -8.96
C LYS A 347 -17.23 -30.29 -8.49
N THR A 348 -16.97 -30.25 -7.19
CA THR A 348 -15.71 -30.74 -6.60
C THR A 348 -15.58 -32.26 -6.76
N THR A 349 -16.67 -32.99 -6.72
CA THR A 349 -16.73 -34.43 -6.91
C THR A 349 -16.39 -34.75 -8.36
N VAL A 350 -17.06 -34.10 -9.32
CA VAL A 350 -16.80 -34.25 -10.75
C VAL A 350 -15.33 -33.91 -11.07
N ALA A 351 -14.80 -32.81 -10.55
CA ALA A 351 -13.40 -32.43 -10.74
C ALA A 351 -12.40 -33.48 -10.19
N ARG A 352 -12.69 -34.12 -9.05
CA ARG A 352 -11.87 -35.23 -8.52
C ARG A 352 -11.91 -36.46 -9.41
N ILE A 353 -13.05 -36.80 -9.97
CA ILE A 353 -13.21 -37.93 -10.89
C ILE A 353 -12.39 -37.65 -12.16
N ILE A 354 -12.52 -36.45 -12.75
CA ILE A 354 -11.75 -36.03 -13.93
C ILE A 354 -10.25 -36.12 -13.67
N ALA A 355 -9.76 -35.57 -12.56
CA ALA A 355 -8.34 -35.58 -12.24
C ALA A 355 -7.80 -37.01 -12.07
N LYS A 356 -8.55 -37.88 -11.38
CA LYS A 356 -8.20 -39.31 -11.18
C LYS A 356 -8.20 -40.07 -12.49
N GLN A 357 -9.17 -39.82 -13.35
CA GLN A 357 -9.27 -40.45 -14.69
C GLN A 357 -8.11 -40.05 -15.58
N ALA A 358 -7.74 -38.76 -15.57
CA ALA A 358 -6.65 -38.21 -16.36
C ALA A 358 -5.25 -38.52 -15.78
N GLY A 359 -5.17 -39.18 -14.61
CA GLY A 359 -3.90 -39.39 -13.92
C GLY A 359 -3.22 -38.07 -13.49
N LYS A 360 -4.01 -37.01 -13.30
CA LYS A 360 -3.54 -35.66 -12.98
C LYS A 360 -3.75 -35.33 -11.50
N LYS A 361 -2.86 -34.51 -10.96
CA LYS A 361 -3.01 -33.99 -9.59
C LYS A 361 -4.04 -32.85 -9.60
N LEU A 362 -5.03 -32.93 -8.69
CA LEU A 362 -6.01 -31.86 -8.51
C LEU A 362 -5.45 -30.79 -7.56
N TYR A 363 -5.35 -29.58 -8.04
CA TYR A 363 -5.05 -28.41 -7.22
C TYR A 363 -6.33 -27.65 -6.94
N LYS A 364 -6.61 -27.39 -5.67
CA LYS A 364 -7.78 -26.62 -5.24
C LYS A 364 -7.31 -25.24 -4.81
N LEU A 365 -7.66 -24.22 -5.59
CA LEU A 365 -7.43 -22.82 -5.26
C LEU A 365 -8.77 -22.16 -4.90
N ASN A 366 -8.77 -21.40 -3.82
CA ASN A 366 -9.93 -20.60 -3.46
C ASN A 366 -9.61 -19.14 -3.82
N GLY A 367 -10.38 -18.56 -4.74
CA GLY A 367 -10.15 -17.21 -5.25
C GLY A 367 -10.15 -16.10 -4.17
N THR A 368 -10.79 -16.36 -3.03
CA THR A 368 -10.84 -15.42 -1.90
C THR A 368 -9.64 -15.53 -0.95
N THR A 369 -8.91 -16.65 -0.98
CA THR A 369 -7.82 -16.93 -0.02
C THR A 369 -6.49 -17.28 -0.70
N ALA A 370 -6.48 -17.42 -2.04
CA ALA A 370 -5.27 -17.73 -2.79
C ALA A 370 -4.35 -16.51 -2.87
N SER A 371 -3.18 -16.59 -2.23
CA SER A 371 -2.11 -15.62 -2.44
C SER A 371 -1.35 -15.92 -3.73
N THR A 372 -0.66 -14.91 -4.30
CA THR A 372 0.21 -15.08 -5.47
C THR A 372 1.34 -16.10 -5.24
N ALA A 373 1.73 -16.35 -4.00
CA ALA A 373 2.69 -17.38 -3.62
C ALA A 373 2.11 -18.80 -3.75
N ALA A 374 0.82 -19.00 -3.42
CA ALA A 374 0.14 -20.29 -3.53
C ALA A 374 -0.16 -20.70 -4.98
N THR A 375 -0.14 -19.74 -5.93
CA THR A 375 -0.36 -19.98 -7.36
C THR A 375 0.91 -20.37 -8.13
N ARG A 376 2.10 -20.18 -7.52
CA ARG A 376 3.39 -20.51 -8.14
C ARG A 376 3.95 -21.89 -7.76
N ALA A 377 3.30 -22.61 -6.86
CA ALA A 377 3.61 -23.98 -6.45
C ALA A 377 2.80 -25.00 -7.26
#